data_5776c59f5c594a895e361c893e0d8e8a
#
_entry.id   5776c59f5c594a895e361c893e0d8e8a
#
_cell.length_a   1.000
_cell.length_b   1.000
_cell.length_c   1.000
_cell.angle_alpha   90.00
_cell.angle_beta   90.00
_cell.angle_gamma   90.00
#
_symmetry.space_group_name_H-M   'P 1'
#
loop_
_entity.id
_entity.type
_entity.pdbx_description
1 polymer ?
#
loop_
_entity_poly.entity_id
_entity_poly.type
_entity_poly.pdbx_seq_one_letter_code
_entity_poly.pdbx_strand_id
1 'polypeptide(L)'
;GWRRPTAIVLLAGMAVPFLSFLVGVFSYWRLSVGGALVAVFAGAAILALAVRAGVRRGTERTTPAARALLPPLVIMAATAILLVADIVVGGPLQIDTAFGYGGGAIVAGRFAGYGNLAWALMVAALIITVTALWGRWMLQAPSEPPSGERRISLGLAGGAFALAVLAVGLPTLGANVGGTLS
;
A
#
# COMPACT_ATOMS: atom_id res chain seq x y z
N GLY A 1 -9.96 -8.72 26.11
CA GLY A 1 -10.37 -8.52 25.17
C GLY A 1 -10.44 -8.06 23.74
N TRP A 2 -11.18 -7.00 23.47
CA TRP A 2 -11.53 -6.53 22.10
C TRP A 2 -10.36 -6.00 21.25
N ARG A 3 -9.24 -5.61 21.85
CA ARG A 3 -8.09 -5.02 21.13
C ARG A 3 -7.47 -5.93 20.06
N ARG A 4 -7.49 -7.24 20.24
CA ARG A 4 -6.88 -8.18 19.28
C ARG A 4 -7.73 -8.38 18.03
N PRO A 5 -9.04 -8.66 18.11
CA PRO A 5 -9.88 -8.79 16.92
C PRO A 5 -9.98 -7.47 16.15
N THR A 6 -10.12 -6.33 16.81
CA THR A 6 -10.16 -5.01 16.16
C THR A 6 -8.90 -4.76 15.31
N ALA A 7 -7.72 -5.06 15.86
CA ALA A 7 -6.48 -4.89 15.11
C ALA A 7 -6.40 -5.79 13.87
N ILE A 8 -6.94 -7.00 13.91
CA ILE A 8 -6.98 -7.90 12.75
C ILE A 8 -7.95 -7.35 11.70
N VAL A 9 -9.13 -6.89 12.11
CA VAL A 9 -10.12 -6.30 11.19
C VAL A 9 -9.56 -5.06 10.50
N LEU A 10 -8.90 -4.16 11.23
CA LEU A 10 -8.26 -2.98 10.64
C LEU A 10 -7.15 -3.36 9.66
N LEU A 11 -6.28 -4.31 10.00
CA LEU A 11 -5.24 -4.77 9.10
C LEU A 11 -5.81 -5.48 7.86
N ALA A 12 -6.88 -6.25 8.01
CA ALA A 12 -7.58 -6.85 6.88
C ALA A 12 -8.17 -5.76 5.97
N GLY A 13 -8.82 -4.74 6.55
CA GLY A 13 -9.31 -3.59 5.79
C GLY A 13 -8.21 -2.89 5.00
N MET A 14 -7.02 -2.70 5.59
CA MET A 14 -5.85 -2.14 4.90
C MET A 14 -5.31 -3.05 3.79
N ALA A 15 -5.50 -4.37 3.89
CA ALA A 15 -5.04 -5.33 2.89
C ALA A 15 -6.03 -5.52 1.72
N VAL A 16 -7.29 -5.09 1.87
CA VAL A 16 -8.32 -5.21 0.82
C VAL A 16 -7.89 -4.56 -0.49
N PRO A 17 -7.39 -3.32 -0.53
CA PRO A 17 -6.91 -2.72 -1.77
C PRO A 17 -5.81 -3.55 -2.45
N PHE A 18 -4.80 -3.97 -1.71
CA PHE A 18 -3.73 -4.82 -2.23
C PHE A 18 -4.28 -6.08 -2.90
N LEU A 19 -5.18 -6.78 -2.22
CA LEU A 19 -5.79 -8.00 -2.73
C LEU A 19 -6.72 -7.72 -3.93
N SER A 20 -7.40 -6.57 -3.97
CA SER A 20 -8.28 -6.21 -5.09
C SER A 20 -7.51 -6.09 -6.41
N PHE A 21 -6.29 -5.53 -6.36
CA PHE A 21 -5.40 -5.48 -7.52
C PHE A 21 -4.80 -6.86 -7.83
N LEU A 22 -4.35 -7.59 -6.80
CA LEU A 22 -3.70 -8.87 -6.97
C LEU A 22 -4.62 -9.94 -7.57
N VAL A 23 -5.91 -9.95 -7.21
CA VAL A 23 -6.89 -10.89 -7.76
C VAL A 23 -7.03 -10.72 -9.27
N GLY A 24 -6.83 -9.51 -9.82
CA GLY A 24 -6.80 -9.24 -11.26
C GLY A 24 -5.73 -10.06 -12.01
N VAL A 25 -4.58 -10.35 -11.38
CA VAL A 25 -3.52 -11.18 -11.97
C VAL A 25 -4.00 -12.60 -12.30
N PHE A 26 -4.89 -13.12 -11.48
CA PHE A 26 -5.41 -14.50 -11.62
C PHE A 26 -6.64 -14.61 -12.52
N SER A 27 -6.83 -13.66 -13.44
CA SER A 27 -7.94 -13.70 -14.39
C SER A 27 -9.30 -13.86 -13.68
N TYR A 28 -9.59 -12.99 -12.73
CA TYR A 28 -10.76 -13.01 -11.87
C TYR A 28 -12.09 -13.04 -12.65
N TRP A 29 -12.10 -12.64 -13.93
CA TRP A 29 -13.26 -12.77 -14.81
C TRP A 29 -13.80 -14.21 -14.96
N ARG A 30 -12.98 -15.21 -14.57
CA ARG A 30 -13.44 -16.60 -14.43
C ARG A 30 -14.19 -16.88 -13.13
N LEU A 31 -14.06 -15.98 -12.16
CA LEU A 31 -14.80 -16.06 -10.90
C LEU A 31 -16.10 -15.27 -11.04
N SER A 32 -17.18 -15.75 -10.44
CA SER A 32 -18.35 -14.91 -10.25
C SER A 32 -17.97 -13.69 -9.41
N VAL A 33 -18.71 -12.58 -9.51
CA VAL A 33 -18.50 -11.39 -8.69
C VAL A 33 -18.43 -11.75 -7.19
N GLY A 34 -19.33 -12.63 -6.75
CA GLY A 34 -19.30 -13.13 -5.37
C GLY A 34 -18.01 -13.89 -5.04
N GLY A 35 -17.53 -14.72 -5.97
CA GLY A 35 -16.26 -15.43 -5.80
C GLY A 35 -15.05 -14.49 -5.72
N ALA A 36 -15.02 -13.44 -6.55
CA ALA A 36 -13.96 -12.43 -6.50
C ALA A 36 -13.97 -11.66 -5.17
N LEU A 37 -15.14 -11.24 -4.68
CA LEU A 37 -15.27 -10.57 -3.39
C LEU A 37 -14.82 -11.48 -2.23
N VAL A 38 -15.26 -12.74 -2.22
CA VAL A 38 -14.83 -13.72 -1.22
C VAL A 38 -13.30 -13.89 -1.27
N ALA A 39 -12.69 -14.01 -2.45
CA ALA A 39 -11.25 -14.14 -2.60
C ALA A 39 -10.50 -12.92 -2.04
N VAL A 40 -10.97 -11.70 -2.31
CA VAL A 40 -10.38 -10.47 -1.80
C VAL A 40 -10.47 -10.40 -0.27
N PHE A 41 -11.66 -10.57 0.32
CA PHE A 41 -11.84 -10.41 1.76
C PHE A 41 -11.20 -11.56 2.55
N ALA A 42 -11.33 -12.80 2.09
CA ALA A 42 -10.66 -13.92 2.73
C ALA A 42 -9.14 -13.82 2.60
N GLY A 43 -8.64 -13.45 1.43
CA GLY A 43 -7.22 -13.20 1.19
C GLY A 43 -6.68 -12.08 2.09
N ALA A 44 -7.42 -10.97 2.23
CA ALA A 44 -7.05 -9.87 3.10
C ALA A 44 -6.98 -10.30 4.58
N ALA A 45 -7.92 -11.10 5.04
CA ALA A 45 -7.89 -11.65 6.40
C ALA A 45 -6.68 -12.59 6.61
N ILE A 46 -6.44 -13.48 5.65
CA ILE A 46 -5.27 -14.38 5.68
C ILE A 46 -3.97 -13.59 5.68
N LEU A 47 -3.83 -12.59 4.80
CA LEU A 47 -2.64 -11.73 4.74
C LEU A 47 -2.42 -10.98 6.06
N ALA A 48 -3.47 -10.40 6.64
CA ALA A 48 -3.40 -9.71 7.93
C ALA A 48 -2.92 -10.64 9.05
N LEU A 49 -3.43 -11.86 9.09
CA LEU A 49 -3.01 -12.88 10.07
C LEU A 49 -1.56 -13.32 9.84
N ALA A 50 -1.17 -13.57 8.59
CA ALA A 50 0.19 -13.99 8.21
C ALA A 50 1.23 -12.92 8.55
N VAL A 51 0.98 -11.66 8.18
CA VAL A 51 1.87 -10.53 8.49
C VAL A 51 1.99 -10.36 10.01
N ARG A 52 0.87 -10.41 10.73
CA ARG A 52 0.89 -10.31 12.19
C ARG A 52 1.66 -11.46 12.84
N ALA A 53 1.52 -12.69 12.35
CA ALA A 53 2.25 -13.86 12.86
C ALA A 53 3.74 -13.75 12.56
N GLY A 54 4.12 -13.36 11.33
CA GLY A 54 5.50 -13.16 10.92
C GLY A 54 6.21 -12.09 11.75
N VAL A 55 5.53 -10.95 11.94
CA VAL A 55 6.07 -9.86 12.77
C VAL A 55 6.30 -10.29 14.22
N ARG A 56 5.41 -11.09 14.78
CA ARG A 56 5.60 -11.59 16.16
C ARG A 56 6.83 -12.45 16.32
N ARG A 57 7.13 -13.30 15.33
CA ARG A 57 8.28 -14.22 15.37
C ARG A 57 9.62 -13.50 15.16
N GLY A 58 9.63 -12.47 14.30
CA GLY A 58 10.88 -11.81 13.87
C GLY A 58 11.32 -10.63 14.73
N THR A 59 10.53 -10.17 15.71
CA THR A 59 10.78 -8.87 16.38
C THR A 59 10.82 -8.95 17.91
N GLU A 60 11.37 -10.03 18.47
CA GLU A 60 11.44 -10.19 19.94
C GLU A 60 12.23 -9.08 20.65
N ARG A 61 13.23 -8.51 19.96
CA ARG A 61 14.13 -7.44 20.49
C ARG A 61 13.60 -6.02 20.32
N THR A 62 12.41 -5.81 19.74
CA THR A 62 11.84 -4.48 19.51
C THR A 62 10.82 -4.09 20.57
N THR A 63 10.68 -2.78 20.82
CA THR A 63 9.67 -2.28 21.76
C THR A 63 8.26 -2.66 21.28
N PRO A 64 7.30 -2.87 22.20
CA PRO A 64 5.92 -3.20 21.82
C PRO A 64 5.28 -2.17 20.88
N ALA A 65 5.57 -0.89 21.09
CA ALA A 65 5.06 0.21 20.26
C ALA A 65 5.64 0.15 18.83
N ALA A 66 6.96 0.02 18.69
CA ALA A 66 7.61 -0.12 17.39
C ALA A 66 7.18 -1.38 16.64
N ARG A 67 6.91 -2.48 17.39
CA ARG A 67 6.37 -3.72 16.84
C ARG A 67 4.95 -3.55 16.29
N ALA A 68 4.12 -2.74 16.94
CA ALA A 68 2.74 -2.50 16.52
C ALA A 68 2.66 -1.78 15.16
N LEU A 69 3.67 -1.01 14.78
CA LEU A 69 3.74 -0.30 13.50
C LEU A 69 4.16 -1.17 12.32
N LEU A 70 4.74 -2.36 12.56
CA LEU A 70 5.23 -3.23 11.48
C LEU A 70 4.14 -3.81 10.58
N PRO A 71 3.02 -4.36 11.09
CA PRO A 71 2.00 -4.91 10.22
C PRO A 71 1.41 -3.90 9.24
N PRO A 72 0.96 -2.69 9.65
CA PRO A 72 0.50 -1.68 8.72
C PRO A 72 1.61 -1.23 7.75
N LEU A 73 2.85 -1.09 8.22
CA LEU A 73 4.00 -0.77 7.37
C LEU A 73 4.16 -1.80 6.24
N VAL A 74 4.18 -3.09 6.56
CA VAL A 74 4.38 -4.16 5.57
C VAL A 74 3.26 -4.16 4.53
N ILE A 75 2.00 -4.05 4.96
CA ILE A 75 0.84 -4.06 4.06
C ILE A 75 0.86 -2.82 3.15
N MET A 76 1.09 -1.64 3.70
CA MET A 76 1.08 -0.40 2.92
C MET A 76 2.29 -0.28 2.00
N ALA A 77 3.48 -0.68 2.45
CA ALA A 77 4.65 -0.74 1.59
C ALA A 77 4.45 -1.72 0.42
N ALA A 78 3.90 -2.90 0.69
CA ALA A 78 3.56 -3.86 -0.37
C ALA A 78 2.55 -3.30 -1.37
N THR A 79 1.53 -2.56 -0.89
CA THR A 79 0.54 -1.90 -1.74
C THR A 79 1.20 -0.83 -2.62
N ALA A 80 2.05 0.03 -2.04
CA ALA A 80 2.78 1.05 -2.79
C ALA A 80 3.70 0.44 -3.85
N ILE A 81 4.45 -0.60 -3.48
CA ILE A 81 5.34 -1.32 -4.41
C ILE A 81 4.54 -1.96 -5.54
N LEU A 82 3.40 -2.60 -5.23
CA LEU A 82 2.55 -3.21 -6.25
C LEU A 82 2.05 -2.18 -7.26
N LEU A 83 1.56 -1.02 -6.78
CA LEU A 83 1.06 0.04 -7.65
C LEU A 83 2.15 0.66 -8.51
N VAL A 84 3.35 0.88 -7.95
CA VAL A 84 4.50 1.39 -8.72
C VAL A 84 4.93 0.35 -9.76
N ALA A 85 5.01 -0.93 -9.38
CA ALA A 85 5.36 -2.00 -10.32
C ALA A 85 4.33 -2.12 -11.45
N ASP A 86 3.04 -2.06 -11.12
CA ASP A 86 1.95 -2.11 -12.08
C ASP A 86 2.06 -0.99 -13.13
N ILE A 87 2.30 0.26 -12.69
CA ILE A 87 2.41 1.38 -13.62
C ILE A 87 3.64 1.28 -14.54
N VAL A 88 4.74 0.75 -14.03
CA VAL A 88 5.97 0.55 -14.83
C VAL A 88 5.74 -0.44 -15.97
N VAL A 89 4.86 -1.43 -15.78
CA VAL A 89 4.51 -2.41 -16.83
C VAL A 89 3.28 -2.02 -17.65
N GLY A 90 2.77 -0.80 -17.49
CA GLY A 90 1.65 -0.26 -18.28
C GLY A 90 0.29 -0.29 -17.58
N GLY A 91 0.23 -0.61 -16.30
CA GLY A 91 -0.98 -0.51 -15.46
C GLY A 91 -2.05 -1.59 -15.67
N PRO A 92 -1.72 -2.83 -16.06
CA PRO A 92 -2.74 -3.85 -16.34
C PRO A 92 -3.64 -4.14 -15.15
N LEU A 93 -3.13 -4.10 -13.92
CA LEU A 93 -3.91 -4.39 -12.73
C LEU A 93 -4.91 -3.28 -12.39
N GLN A 94 -4.63 -2.03 -12.76
CA GLN A 94 -5.56 -0.92 -12.57
C GLN A 94 -6.73 -0.97 -13.53
N ILE A 95 -6.51 -1.54 -14.73
CA ILE A 95 -7.56 -1.69 -15.74
C ILE A 95 -8.54 -2.78 -15.32
N ASP A 96 -8.07 -3.82 -14.66
CA ASP A 96 -8.84 -5.02 -14.36
C ASP A 96 -8.76 -5.38 -12.86
N THR A 97 -9.44 -4.63 -12.02
CA THR A 97 -9.49 -4.90 -10.57
C THR A 97 -10.78 -5.55 -10.14
N ALA A 98 -10.78 -6.23 -8.99
CA ALA A 98 -11.97 -6.87 -8.41
C ALA A 98 -13.12 -5.88 -8.12
N PHE A 99 -12.81 -4.58 -7.98
CA PHE A 99 -13.81 -3.53 -7.75
C PHE A 99 -14.14 -2.71 -9.02
N GLY A 100 -13.68 -3.15 -10.18
CA GLY A 100 -14.05 -2.54 -11.46
C GLY A 100 -13.46 -1.14 -11.67
N TYR A 101 -12.29 -0.84 -11.18
CA TYR A 101 -11.64 0.46 -11.35
C TYR A 101 -11.22 0.76 -12.79
N GLY A 102 -11.20 -0.25 -13.62
CA GLY A 102 -10.91 -0.12 -15.02
C GLY A 102 -12.03 -0.77 -15.83
N GLY A 103 -12.00 -0.64 -17.01
CA GLY A 103 -12.88 -1.32 -17.93
C GLY A 103 -13.85 -0.37 -18.57
N GLY A 104 -13.75 -0.33 -19.81
CA GLY A 104 -14.43 0.30 -20.91
C GLY A 104 -15.82 0.90 -20.77
N ALA A 105 -16.42 0.85 -19.64
CA ALA A 105 -17.75 1.42 -19.38
C ALA A 105 -17.72 2.69 -18.53
N ILE A 106 -16.54 3.13 -18.07
CA ILE A 106 -16.50 4.24 -17.12
C ILE A 106 -16.00 5.51 -17.79
N VAL A 107 -16.85 6.53 -17.72
CA VAL A 107 -16.65 7.89 -18.28
C VAL A 107 -15.31 8.54 -17.82
N ALA A 108 -14.70 8.06 -16.75
CA ALA A 108 -13.42 8.52 -16.23
C ALA A 108 -12.32 7.45 -16.32
N GLY A 109 -12.53 6.35 -17.03
CA GLY A 109 -11.52 5.31 -17.24
C GLY A 109 -10.35 5.86 -18.04
N ARG A 110 -9.12 5.67 -17.54
CA ARG A 110 -7.90 6.00 -18.27
C ARG A 110 -7.36 4.73 -18.92
N PHE A 111 -6.99 4.84 -20.19
CA PHE A 111 -6.36 3.74 -20.94
C PHE A 111 -4.86 3.61 -20.64
N ALA A 112 -4.29 4.56 -19.90
CA ALA A 112 -2.90 4.54 -19.45
C ALA A 112 -2.72 5.41 -18.21
N GLY A 113 -1.76 5.06 -17.36
CA GLY A 113 -1.38 5.82 -16.19
C GLY A 113 -2.26 5.58 -14.96
N TYR A 114 -2.06 6.41 -13.92
CA TYR A 114 -2.82 6.31 -12.68
C TYR A 114 -4.24 6.85 -12.82
N GLY A 115 -5.23 6.00 -12.55
CA GLY A 115 -6.58 6.46 -12.22
C GLY A 115 -6.60 7.19 -10.86
N ASN A 116 -7.59 8.07 -10.64
CA ASN A 116 -7.67 8.85 -9.40
C ASN A 116 -7.70 7.98 -8.12
N LEU A 117 -8.36 6.83 -8.17
CA LEU A 117 -8.43 5.89 -7.04
C LEU A 117 -7.08 5.22 -6.76
N ALA A 118 -6.39 4.74 -7.80
CA ALA A 118 -5.08 4.12 -7.65
C ALA A 118 -4.06 5.17 -7.16
N TRP A 119 -4.16 6.41 -7.66
CA TRP A 119 -3.34 7.52 -7.18
C TRP A 119 -3.58 7.81 -5.69
N ALA A 120 -4.83 8.00 -5.28
CA ALA A 120 -5.16 8.28 -3.89
C ALA A 120 -4.69 7.15 -2.95
N LEU A 121 -4.85 5.90 -3.39
CA LEU A 121 -4.39 4.73 -2.65
C LEU A 121 -2.87 4.69 -2.53
N MET A 122 -2.15 5.01 -3.61
CA MET A 122 -0.69 5.06 -3.60
C MET A 122 -0.18 6.13 -2.65
N VAL A 123 -0.75 7.35 -2.70
CA VAL A 123 -0.39 8.45 -1.79
C VAL A 123 -0.66 8.06 -0.34
N ALA A 124 -1.83 7.50 -0.04
CA ALA A 124 -2.16 7.03 1.31
C ALA A 124 -1.18 5.93 1.78
N ALA A 125 -0.88 4.95 0.91
CA ALA A 125 0.06 3.89 1.22
C ALA A 125 1.48 4.42 1.50
N LEU A 126 1.94 5.39 0.73
CA LEU A 126 3.24 6.05 0.95
C LEU A 126 3.27 6.83 2.26
N ILE A 127 2.24 7.65 2.53
CA ILE A 127 2.16 8.42 3.78
C ILE A 127 2.20 7.47 4.98
N ILE A 128 1.41 6.41 4.99
CA ILE A 128 1.39 5.44 6.09
C ILE A 128 2.74 4.72 6.20
N THR A 129 3.34 4.34 5.08
CA THR A 129 4.65 3.68 5.06
C THR A 129 5.73 4.59 5.67
N VAL A 130 5.83 5.82 5.20
CA VAL A 130 6.84 6.78 5.68
C VAL A 130 6.62 7.13 7.14
N THR A 131 5.38 7.40 7.55
CA THR A 131 5.07 7.74 8.95
C THR A 131 5.28 6.54 9.89
N ALA A 132 4.99 5.32 9.45
CA ALA A 132 5.25 4.11 10.24
C ALA A 132 6.76 3.83 10.37
N LEU A 133 7.54 4.01 9.30
CA LEU A 133 9.00 3.90 9.34
C LEU A 133 9.61 4.93 10.29
N TRP A 134 9.20 6.19 10.15
CA TRP A 134 9.65 7.28 11.00
C TRP A 134 9.30 7.05 12.47
N GLY A 135 8.02 6.77 12.76
CA GLY A 135 7.55 6.50 14.11
C GLY A 135 8.26 5.31 14.74
N ARG A 136 8.50 4.26 13.96
CA ARG A 136 9.22 3.09 14.41
C ARG A 136 10.68 3.41 14.75
N TRP A 137 11.35 4.20 13.92
CA TRP A 137 12.71 4.64 14.16
C TRP A 137 12.80 5.51 15.43
N MET A 138 11.91 6.48 15.60
CA MET A 138 11.83 7.32 16.81
C MET A 138 11.58 6.49 18.08
N LEU A 139 10.75 5.45 18.02
CA LEU A 139 10.46 4.60 19.16
C LEU A 139 11.56 3.59 19.52
N GLN A 140 12.56 3.44 18.66
CA GLN A 140 13.72 2.57 18.90
C GLN A 140 14.96 3.35 19.33
N ALA A 141 15.01 4.64 19.09
CA ALA A 141 16.15 5.47 19.45
C ALA A 141 16.20 5.62 21.00
N PRO A 142 17.33 5.31 21.65
CA PRO A 142 17.48 5.42 23.10
C PRO A 142 17.63 6.86 23.60
N SER A 143 17.91 7.80 22.70
CA SER A 143 18.07 9.23 22.95
C SER A 143 17.79 9.99 21.66
N GLU A 144 17.78 11.32 21.70
CA GLU A 144 17.62 12.11 20.47
C GLU A 144 18.63 11.65 19.41
N PRO A 145 18.16 11.28 18.20
CA PRO A 145 19.05 10.76 17.18
C PRO A 145 20.04 11.83 16.75
N PRO A 146 21.28 11.44 16.44
CA PRO A 146 22.28 12.35 15.89
C PRO A 146 21.72 13.13 14.69
N SER A 147 22.06 14.40 14.59
CA SER A 147 21.55 15.30 13.54
C SER A 147 21.75 14.73 12.11
N GLY A 148 22.80 13.92 11.91
CA GLY A 148 23.07 13.23 10.65
C GLY A 148 22.03 12.17 10.30
N GLU A 149 21.65 11.31 11.24
CA GLU A 149 20.65 10.26 10.99
C GLU A 149 19.25 10.84 10.73
N ARG A 150 18.90 11.94 11.41
CA ARG A 150 17.66 12.66 11.15
C ARG A 150 17.63 13.24 9.73
N ARG A 151 18.74 13.78 9.24
CA ARG A 151 18.85 14.29 7.86
C ARG A 151 18.72 13.19 6.83
N ILE A 152 19.35 12.04 7.06
CA ILE A 152 19.26 10.88 6.16
C ILE A 152 17.82 10.37 6.08
N SER A 153 17.15 10.20 7.21
CA SER A 153 15.77 9.70 7.22
C SER A 153 14.77 10.68 6.60
N LEU A 154 14.95 11.99 6.79
CA LEU A 154 14.18 13.01 6.08
C LEU A 154 14.48 13.00 4.58
N GLY A 155 15.74 12.80 4.19
CA GLY A 155 16.15 12.66 2.80
C GLY A 155 15.52 11.43 2.12
N LEU A 156 15.49 10.29 2.81
CA LEU A 156 14.82 9.08 2.31
C LEU A 156 13.31 9.26 2.17
N ALA A 157 12.67 9.87 3.16
CA ALA A 157 11.24 10.17 3.09
C ALA A 157 10.92 11.14 1.93
N GLY A 158 11.66 12.24 1.83
CA GLY A 158 11.53 13.21 0.73
C GLY A 158 11.81 12.59 -0.63
N GLY A 159 12.82 11.74 -0.73
CA GLY A 159 13.14 10.97 -1.94
C GLY A 159 12.03 10.03 -2.36
N ALA A 160 11.42 9.31 -1.41
CA ALA A 160 10.29 8.43 -1.69
C ALA A 160 9.08 9.21 -2.22
N PHE A 161 8.77 10.37 -1.61
CA PHE A 161 7.70 11.24 -2.12
C PHE A 161 8.03 11.84 -3.49
N ALA A 162 9.27 12.29 -3.72
CA ALA A 162 9.69 12.81 -5.01
C ALA A 162 9.58 11.75 -6.11
N LEU A 163 10.01 10.51 -5.84
CA LEU A 163 9.85 9.40 -6.77
C LEU A 163 8.38 9.09 -7.07
N ALA A 164 7.51 9.16 -6.05
CA ALA A 164 6.08 8.97 -6.24
C ALA A 164 5.48 10.07 -7.14
N VAL A 165 5.82 11.34 -6.90
CA VAL A 165 5.38 12.46 -7.73
C VAL A 165 5.86 12.29 -9.17
N LEU A 166 7.10 11.91 -9.38
CA LEU A 166 7.64 11.63 -10.71
C LEU A 166 6.91 10.46 -11.39
N ALA A 167 6.67 9.36 -10.67
CA ALA A 167 5.96 8.20 -11.22
C ALA A 167 4.53 8.55 -11.62
N VAL A 168 3.87 9.43 -10.89
CA VAL A 168 2.51 9.89 -11.19
C VAL A 168 2.49 10.90 -12.34
N GLY A 169 3.45 11.83 -12.35
CA GLY A 169 3.45 12.97 -13.26
C GLY A 169 4.05 12.71 -14.64
N LEU A 170 4.94 11.71 -14.75
CA LEU A 170 5.60 11.41 -16.03
C LEU A 170 4.58 10.92 -17.07
N PRO A 171 4.54 11.52 -18.26
CA PRO A 171 3.61 11.14 -19.34
C PRO A 171 3.74 9.67 -19.77
N THR A 172 4.95 9.12 -19.63
CA THR A 172 5.28 7.73 -19.99
C THR A 172 4.89 6.71 -18.92
N LEU A 173 4.59 7.17 -17.71
CA LEU A 173 4.22 6.32 -16.56
C LEU A 173 2.81 6.65 -16.06
N GLY A 174 2.70 7.54 -15.10
CA GLY A 174 1.45 7.83 -14.41
C GLY A 174 0.46 8.71 -15.20
N ALA A 175 0.98 9.64 -16.01
CA ALA A 175 0.20 10.61 -16.82
C ALA A 175 -0.95 11.32 -16.06
N ASN A 176 -0.86 11.41 -14.73
CA ASN A 176 -1.89 12.01 -13.88
C ASN A 176 -1.50 13.43 -13.48
N VAL A 177 -1.72 14.39 -14.39
CA VAL A 177 -1.40 15.81 -14.18
C VAL A 177 -2.15 16.38 -12.96
N GLY A 178 -3.43 16.03 -12.78
CA GLY A 178 -4.22 16.47 -11.63
C GLY A 178 -3.63 15.97 -10.30
N GLY A 179 -3.23 14.71 -10.25
CA GLY A 179 -2.59 14.13 -9.06
C GLY A 179 -1.19 14.66 -8.78
N THR A 180 -0.49 15.18 -9.78
CA THR A 180 0.84 15.76 -9.60
C THR A 180 0.77 17.17 -9.00
N LEU A 181 -0.34 17.89 -9.24
CA LEU A 181 -0.53 19.28 -8.80
C LEU A 181 -1.27 19.39 -7.45
N SER A 182 -1.79 18.30 -6.90
CA SER A 182 -2.47 18.24 -5.60
C SER A 182 -1.58 17.78 -4.47
#